data_c32e04477f89abe4a9dec061f6bff55d
#
_entry.id   c32e04477f89abe4a9dec061f6bff55d
#
_cell.length_a   1.000
_cell.length_b   1.000
_cell.length_c   1.000
_cell.angle_alpha   90.00
_cell.angle_beta   90.00
_cell.angle_gamma   90.00
#
_symmetry.space_group_name_H-M   'P 1'
#
loop_
_entity.id
_entity.type
_entity.pdbx_description
1 polymer ?
#
loop_
_entity_poly.entity_id
_entity_poly.type
_entity_poly.pdbx_seq_one_letter_code
_entity_poly.pdbx_strand_id
1 'polypeptide(L)'
;MNSIAWLETYLLNYPGAVLIVSHDRYFLNRVVTKVIEVEQGQLHTYMGNYSDFAVKKEQLREARLKEYLNQQREIKHQEAVIEKLRSFNREKSIKRAESREKMLDKMTLVDKPMEINTDIHLKLEPSRVSGNDVLSVKGLSKAFPPQTLFTDISFEIKRGEHIAI
;
A
#
# COMPACT_ATOMS: atom_id res chain seq x y z
N MET A 1 15.71 29.59 -3.15
CA MET A 1 14.42 28.94 -2.85
C MET A 1 14.46 27.53 -3.42
N ASN A 2 14.11 26.56 -2.64
CA ASN A 2 14.03 25.18 -3.14
C ASN A 2 12.87 25.12 -4.17
N SER A 3 13.10 24.61 -5.37
CA SER A 3 12.12 24.56 -6.47
C SER A 3 10.78 23.91 -6.08
N ILE A 4 10.84 22.94 -5.17
CA ILE A 4 9.66 22.26 -4.62
C ILE A 4 8.81 23.21 -3.77
N ALA A 5 9.43 23.98 -2.87
CA ALA A 5 8.73 24.93 -2.02
C ALA A 5 8.05 26.07 -2.83
N TRP A 6 8.68 26.49 -3.93
CA TRP A 6 8.08 27.42 -4.88
C TRP A 6 6.83 26.81 -5.53
N LEU A 7 6.93 25.56 -6.01
CA LEU A 7 5.83 24.87 -6.66
C LEU A 7 4.65 24.63 -5.70
N GLU A 8 4.92 24.22 -4.48
CA GLU A 8 3.90 24.09 -3.43
C GLU A 8 3.13 25.39 -3.24
N THR A 9 3.85 26.51 -3.06
CA THR A 9 3.24 27.83 -2.85
C THR A 9 2.43 28.26 -4.07
N TYR A 10 2.92 28.00 -5.27
CA TYR A 10 2.21 28.32 -6.52
C TYR A 10 0.90 27.55 -6.64
N LEU A 11 0.94 26.22 -6.40
CA LEU A 11 -0.24 25.37 -6.52
C LEU A 11 -1.29 25.65 -5.45
N LEU A 12 -0.89 25.98 -4.23
CA LEU A 12 -1.82 26.37 -3.15
C LEU A 12 -2.59 27.65 -3.47
N ASN A 13 -2.01 28.55 -4.23
CA ASN A 13 -2.64 29.82 -4.64
C ASN A 13 -3.25 29.78 -6.05
N TYR A 14 -3.14 28.65 -6.73
CA TYR A 14 -3.68 28.51 -8.09
C TYR A 14 -5.21 28.45 -8.07
N PRO A 15 -5.92 29.33 -8.81
CA PRO A 15 -7.37 29.43 -8.73
C PRO A 15 -8.12 28.34 -9.51
N GLY A 16 -7.42 27.56 -10.33
CA GLY A 16 -8.00 26.49 -11.14
C GLY A 16 -7.91 25.10 -10.49
N ALA A 17 -8.56 24.13 -11.09
CA ALA A 17 -8.42 22.74 -10.70
C ALA A 17 -7.06 22.17 -11.14
N VAL A 18 -6.42 21.40 -10.26
CA VAL A 18 -5.13 20.76 -10.55
C VAL A 18 -5.26 19.27 -10.28
N LEU A 19 -4.84 18.46 -11.24
CA LEU A 19 -4.70 17.02 -11.09
C LEU A 19 -3.22 16.66 -10.98
N ILE A 20 -2.83 16.00 -9.89
CA ILE A 20 -1.46 15.69 -9.56
C ILE A 20 -1.29 14.17 -9.48
N VAL A 21 -0.27 13.64 -10.14
CA VAL A 21 0.21 12.27 -9.97
C VAL A 21 1.65 12.36 -9.45
N SER A 22 1.88 11.88 -8.23
CA SER A 22 3.20 11.95 -7.59
C SER A 22 3.41 10.78 -6.64
N HIS A 23 4.66 10.40 -6.43
CA HIS A 23 5.09 9.45 -5.39
C HIS A 23 5.56 10.17 -4.11
N ASP A 24 5.72 11.48 -4.17
CA ASP A 24 6.11 12.29 -3.01
C ASP A 24 4.90 12.52 -2.09
N ARG A 25 4.84 11.73 -1.03
CA ARG A 25 3.76 11.78 -0.04
C ARG A 25 3.75 13.11 0.73
N TYR A 26 4.92 13.70 0.96
CA TYR A 26 5.03 14.98 1.67
C TYR A 26 4.43 16.10 0.83
N PHE A 27 4.80 16.18 -0.44
CA PHE A 27 4.23 17.12 -1.39
C PHE A 27 2.71 16.97 -1.53
N LEU A 28 2.23 15.73 -1.73
CA LEU A 28 0.78 15.46 -1.82
C LEU A 28 0.05 15.89 -0.53
N ASN A 29 0.65 15.63 0.63
CA ASN A 29 0.02 15.95 1.90
C ASN A 29 -0.19 17.45 2.11
N ARG A 30 0.65 18.29 1.50
CA ARG A 30 0.57 19.75 1.60
C ARG A 30 -0.37 20.39 0.58
N VAL A 31 -0.45 19.81 -0.61
CA VAL A 31 -1.10 20.48 -1.76
C VAL A 31 -2.49 19.94 -2.06
N VAL A 32 -2.74 18.63 -1.83
CA VAL A 32 -4.01 18.02 -2.23
C VAL A 32 -5.08 18.14 -1.16
N THR A 33 -6.32 18.34 -1.62
CA THR A 33 -7.54 18.39 -0.78
C THR A 33 -8.45 17.19 -1.03
N LYS A 34 -8.14 16.39 -2.03
CA LYS A 34 -8.88 15.20 -2.44
C LYS A 34 -7.92 14.19 -3.04
N VAL A 35 -8.05 12.92 -2.68
CA VAL A 35 -7.31 11.82 -3.27
C VAL A 35 -8.27 10.93 -4.06
N ILE A 36 -7.88 10.57 -5.27
CA ILE A 36 -8.58 9.60 -6.12
C ILE A 36 -7.66 8.39 -6.26
N GLU A 37 -8.10 7.26 -5.75
CA GLU A 37 -7.39 6.00 -5.85
C GLU A 37 -8.00 5.14 -6.95
N VAL A 38 -7.14 4.55 -7.77
CA VAL A 38 -7.53 3.56 -8.78
C VAL A 38 -7.06 2.20 -8.27
N GLU A 39 -7.99 1.35 -7.87
CA GLU A 39 -7.69 0.02 -7.37
C GLU A 39 -8.63 -1.00 -8.04
N GLN A 40 -8.06 -2.06 -8.62
CA GLN A 40 -8.83 -3.14 -9.29
C GLN A 40 -9.84 -2.65 -10.35
N GLY A 41 -9.49 -1.59 -11.09
CA GLY A 41 -10.38 -0.99 -12.10
C GLY A 41 -11.52 -0.16 -11.53
N GLN A 42 -11.56 0.07 -10.22
CA GLN A 42 -12.51 0.94 -9.55
C GLN A 42 -11.86 2.24 -9.09
N LEU A 43 -12.65 3.31 -9.05
CA LEU A 43 -12.24 4.61 -8.57
C LEU A 43 -12.82 4.85 -7.18
N HIS A 44 -11.96 5.10 -6.21
CA HIS A 44 -12.35 5.49 -4.86
C HIS A 44 -11.90 6.91 -4.58
N THR A 45 -12.82 7.75 -4.10
CA THR A 45 -12.55 9.16 -3.80
C THR A 45 -12.55 9.38 -2.30
N TYR A 46 -11.48 10.02 -1.82
CA TYR A 46 -11.31 10.37 -0.41
C TYR A 46 -11.13 11.88 -0.28
N MET A 47 -11.95 12.51 0.54
CA MET A 47 -11.79 13.93 0.87
C MET A 47 -10.71 14.08 1.94
N GLY A 48 -9.84 15.07 1.78
CA GLY A 48 -8.70 15.36 2.63
C GLY A 48 -7.37 15.21 1.92
N ASN A 49 -6.29 15.38 2.68
CA ASN A 49 -4.93 15.22 2.18
C ASN A 49 -4.49 13.75 2.12
N TYR A 50 -3.23 13.51 1.78
CA TYR A 50 -2.70 12.16 1.67
C TYR A 50 -2.71 11.38 3.01
N SER A 51 -2.44 12.04 4.14
CA SER A 51 -2.48 11.42 5.47
C SER A 51 -3.90 11.02 5.85
N ASP A 52 -4.90 11.88 5.58
CA ASP A 52 -6.32 11.57 5.79
C ASP A 52 -6.76 10.36 4.95
N PHE A 53 -6.31 10.31 3.69
CA PHE A 53 -6.54 9.17 2.81
C PHE A 53 -5.97 7.88 3.39
N ALA A 54 -4.70 7.89 3.82
CA ALA A 54 -4.03 6.71 4.37
C ALA A 54 -4.77 6.14 5.59
N VAL A 55 -5.19 7.00 6.52
CA VAL A 55 -5.96 6.62 7.71
C VAL A 55 -7.33 6.04 7.31
N LYS A 56 -8.07 6.71 6.43
CA LYS A 56 -9.39 6.25 5.98
C LYS A 56 -9.31 4.92 5.23
N LYS A 57 -8.29 4.75 4.39
CA LYS A 57 -8.07 3.49 3.66
C LYS A 57 -7.83 2.33 4.63
N GLU A 58 -6.98 2.53 5.64
CA GLU A 58 -6.70 1.49 6.64
C GLU A 58 -7.95 1.14 7.46
N GLN A 59 -8.71 2.13 7.91
CA GLN A 59 -9.97 1.89 8.62
C GLN A 59 -10.99 1.09 7.80
N LEU A 60 -11.13 1.42 6.51
CA LEU A 60 -12.02 0.68 5.60
C LEU A 60 -11.54 -0.76 5.39
N ARG A 61 -10.24 -0.96 5.28
CA ARG A 61 -9.64 -2.28 5.14
C ARG A 61 -9.87 -3.15 6.38
N GLU A 62 -9.62 -2.59 7.57
CA GLU A 62 -9.88 -3.26 8.83
C GLU A 62 -11.36 -3.61 9.00
N ALA A 63 -12.26 -2.69 8.64
CA ALA A 63 -13.71 -2.92 8.70
C ALA A 63 -14.12 -4.07 7.77
N ARG A 64 -13.64 -4.08 6.52
CA ARG A 64 -13.91 -5.17 5.56
C ARG A 64 -13.34 -6.51 6.02
N LEU A 65 -12.14 -6.51 6.57
CA LEU A 65 -11.54 -7.73 7.13
C LEU A 65 -12.36 -8.28 8.30
N LYS A 66 -12.80 -7.41 9.20
CA LYS A 66 -13.65 -7.78 10.34
C LYS A 66 -15.00 -8.33 9.87
N GLU A 67 -15.62 -7.72 8.88
CA GLU A 67 -16.87 -8.18 8.27
C GLU A 67 -16.70 -9.57 7.64
N TYR A 68 -15.66 -9.78 6.84
CA TYR A 68 -15.32 -11.07 6.28
C TYR A 68 -15.13 -12.15 7.35
N LEU A 69 -14.31 -11.87 8.36
CA LEU A 69 -14.05 -12.82 9.43
C LEU A 69 -15.32 -13.16 10.24
N ASN A 70 -16.19 -12.19 10.49
CA ASN A 70 -17.47 -12.42 11.16
C ASN A 70 -18.39 -13.30 10.31
N GLN A 71 -18.47 -13.01 9.01
CA GLN A 71 -19.27 -13.83 8.08
C GLN A 71 -18.74 -15.27 8.02
N GLN A 72 -17.42 -15.47 7.94
CA GLN A 72 -16.80 -16.79 7.93
C GLN A 72 -17.11 -17.59 9.22
N ARG A 73 -17.11 -16.92 10.38
CA ARG A 73 -17.48 -17.53 11.65
C ARG A 73 -18.96 -17.94 11.65
N GLU A 74 -19.84 -17.10 11.14
CA GLU A 74 -21.27 -17.38 11.06
C GLU A 74 -21.55 -18.55 10.12
N ILE A 75 -20.94 -18.57 8.91
CA ILE A 75 -21.05 -19.68 7.97
C ILE A 75 -20.64 -20.99 8.66
N LYS A 76 -19.46 -21.03 9.26
CA LYS A 76 -18.95 -22.21 9.96
C LYS A 76 -19.87 -22.66 11.11
N HIS A 77 -20.43 -21.71 11.83
CA HIS A 77 -21.40 -22.01 12.88
C HIS A 77 -22.68 -22.62 12.31
N GLN A 78 -23.23 -22.07 11.24
CA GLN A 78 -24.44 -22.60 10.60
C GLN A 78 -24.21 -23.99 10.01
N GLU A 79 -23.05 -24.22 9.37
CA GLU A 79 -22.66 -25.55 8.86
C GLU A 79 -22.62 -26.59 9.99
N ALA A 80 -22.01 -26.28 11.14
CA ALA A 80 -21.98 -27.17 12.29
C ALA A 80 -23.38 -27.46 12.86
N VAL A 81 -24.29 -26.47 12.86
CA VAL A 81 -25.68 -26.64 13.27
C VAL A 81 -26.44 -27.52 12.28
N ILE A 82 -26.22 -27.34 10.98
CA ILE A 82 -26.84 -28.15 9.93
C ILE A 82 -26.40 -29.61 10.07
N GLU A 83 -25.10 -29.85 10.23
CA GLU A 83 -24.55 -31.19 10.44
C GLU A 83 -25.18 -31.88 11.68
N LYS A 84 -25.26 -31.15 12.80
CA LYS A 84 -25.91 -31.66 14.03
C LYS A 84 -27.40 -31.95 13.83
N LEU A 85 -28.14 -31.13 13.08
CA LEU A 85 -29.55 -31.35 12.77
C LEU A 85 -29.75 -32.60 11.90
N ARG A 86 -28.84 -32.83 10.91
CA ARG A 86 -28.87 -34.02 10.07
C ARG A 86 -28.54 -35.29 10.84
N SER A 87 -27.62 -35.24 11.84
CA SER A 87 -27.25 -36.41 12.64
C SER A 87 -28.41 -36.97 13.48
N PHE A 88 -29.41 -36.15 13.79
CA PHE A 88 -30.62 -36.62 14.54
C PHE A 88 -31.56 -37.49 13.69
N ASN A 89 -31.40 -37.54 12.39
CA ASN A 89 -32.14 -38.35 11.40
C ASN A 89 -33.68 -38.33 11.61
N ARG A 90 -34.24 -37.22 12.08
CA ARG A 90 -35.68 -37.00 12.24
C ARG A 90 -36.18 -36.05 11.15
N GLU A 91 -37.32 -36.33 10.54
CA GLU A 91 -37.90 -35.54 9.45
C GLU A 91 -37.98 -34.06 9.78
N LYS A 92 -38.41 -33.69 10.97
CA LYS A 92 -38.47 -32.30 11.43
C LYS A 92 -37.10 -31.64 11.53
N SER A 93 -36.05 -32.40 11.89
CA SER A 93 -34.68 -31.90 11.99
C SER A 93 -34.08 -31.73 10.60
N ILE A 94 -34.36 -32.65 9.67
CA ILE A 94 -33.94 -32.58 8.28
C ILE A 94 -34.52 -31.33 7.57
N LYS A 95 -35.84 -31.08 7.71
CA LYS A 95 -36.48 -29.87 7.19
C LYS A 95 -35.88 -28.56 7.71
N ARG A 96 -35.46 -28.54 8.99
CA ARG A 96 -34.76 -27.39 9.59
C ARG A 96 -33.35 -27.22 9.02
N ALA A 97 -32.62 -28.31 8.76
CA ALA A 97 -31.31 -28.28 8.13
C ALA A 97 -31.41 -27.71 6.73
N GLU A 98 -32.34 -28.23 5.90
CA GLU A 98 -32.59 -27.73 4.53
C GLU A 98 -32.97 -26.23 4.49
N SER A 99 -33.76 -25.77 5.45
CA SER A 99 -34.11 -24.35 5.54
C SER A 99 -32.89 -23.47 5.83
N ARG A 100 -31.96 -23.94 6.69
CA ARG A 100 -30.72 -23.22 6.99
C ARG A 100 -29.73 -23.24 5.79
N GLU A 101 -29.62 -24.36 5.10
CA GLU A 101 -28.84 -24.45 3.85
C GLU A 101 -29.32 -23.45 2.81
N LYS A 102 -30.63 -23.40 2.56
CA LYS A 102 -31.21 -22.39 1.65
C LYS A 102 -30.95 -20.95 2.09
N MET A 103 -30.78 -20.71 3.38
CA MET A 103 -30.42 -19.40 3.90
C MET A 103 -28.94 -19.09 3.66
N LEU A 104 -28.04 -20.06 3.83
CA LEU A 104 -26.63 -19.92 3.50
C LEU A 104 -26.42 -19.71 1.99
N ASP A 105 -27.10 -20.47 1.14
CA ASP A 105 -27.01 -20.35 -0.33
C ASP A 105 -27.45 -18.98 -0.85
N LYS A 106 -28.33 -18.29 -0.12
CA LYS A 106 -28.80 -16.94 -0.46
C LYS A 106 -27.92 -15.83 0.13
N MET A 107 -26.95 -16.17 0.97
CA MET A 107 -26.10 -15.19 1.62
C MET A 107 -25.12 -14.59 0.60
N THR A 108 -25.09 -13.28 0.49
CA THR A 108 -24.07 -12.58 -0.29
C THR A 108 -22.72 -12.73 0.41
N LEU A 109 -21.79 -13.39 -0.26
CA LEU A 109 -20.46 -13.58 0.30
C LEU A 109 -19.66 -12.28 0.22
N VAL A 110 -18.99 -11.96 1.31
CA VAL A 110 -18.02 -10.87 1.37
C VAL A 110 -16.70 -11.39 0.85
N ASP A 111 -16.14 -10.73 -0.16
CA ASP A 111 -14.84 -11.10 -0.72
C ASP A 111 -13.74 -10.89 0.31
N LYS A 112 -12.82 -11.86 0.38
CA LYS A 112 -11.64 -11.72 1.23
C LYS A 112 -10.84 -10.49 0.79
N PRO A 113 -10.61 -9.51 1.68
CA PRO A 113 -9.73 -8.38 1.36
C PRO A 113 -8.36 -8.89 0.94
N MET A 114 -7.75 -8.27 -0.08
CA MET A 114 -6.40 -8.63 -0.50
C MET A 114 -5.43 -8.45 0.67
N GLU A 115 -4.69 -9.49 0.99
CA GLU A 115 -3.54 -9.40 1.88
C GLU A 115 -2.44 -8.64 1.13
N ILE A 116 -2.15 -7.43 1.56
CA ILE A 116 -0.94 -6.76 1.10
C ILE A 116 0.19 -7.47 1.83
N ASN A 117 0.88 -8.35 1.11
CA ASN A 117 2.11 -8.90 1.63
C ASN A 117 3.15 -7.76 1.66
N THR A 118 3.34 -7.18 2.84
CA THR A 118 4.31 -6.09 3.07
C THR A 118 5.72 -6.63 3.23
N ASP A 119 5.87 -7.93 3.37
CA ASP A 119 7.16 -8.57 3.58
C ASP A 119 7.83 -8.84 2.24
N ILE A 120 8.62 -7.89 1.81
CA ILE A 120 9.53 -8.08 0.68
C ILE A 120 10.82 -8.69 1.23
N HIS A 121 10.98 -10.00 1.08
CA HIS A 121 12.25 -10.66 1.36
C HIS A 121 13.19 -10.49 0.17
N LEU A 122 13.93 -9.38 0.16
CA LEU A 122 14.95 -9.13 -0.84
C LEU A 122 16.28 -9.74 -0.35
N LYS A 123 16.72 -10.84 -0.94
CA LYS A 123 18.02 -11.43 -0.68
C LYS A 123 18.98 -10.97 -1.77
N LEU A 124 19.83 -9.99 -1.45
CA LEU A 124 20.87 -9.52 -2.34
C LEU A 124 22.17 -10.27 -2.03
N GLU A 125 22.53 -11.22 -2.90
CA GLU A 125 23.81 -11.91 -2.82
C GLU A 125 24.74 -11.33 -3.88
N PRO A 126 25.94 -10.85 -3.51
CA PRO A 126 26.90 -10.38 -4.49
C PRO A 126 27.40 -11.56 -5.33
N SER A 127 27.40 -11.43 -6.64
CA SER A 127 27.96 -12.43 -7.55
C SER A 127 29.48 -12.61 -7.36
N ARG A 128 30.13 -11.61 -6.80
CA ARG A 128 31.54 -11.58 -6.44
C ARG A 128 31.77 -10.76 -5.20
N VAL A 129 32.48 -11.29 -4.22
CA VAL A 129 32.85 -10.53 -3.02
C VAL A 129 33.92 -9.52 -3.41
N SER A 130 33.65 -8.22 -3.17
CA SER A 130 34.63 -7.15 -3.41
C SER A 130 35.79 -7.16 -2.42
N GLY A 131 36.91 -6.58 -2.79
CA GLY A 131 37.99 -6.24 -1.86
C GLY A 131 37.52 -5.27 -0.77
N ASN A 132 38.37 -4.98 0.20
CA ASN A 132 38.07 -4.02 1.29
C ASN A 132 37.91 -2.60 0.74
N ASP A 133 38.79 -2.22 -0.17
CA ASP A 133 38.76 -0.91 -0.85
C ASP A 133 38.01 -1.09 -2.18
N VAL A 134 36.82 -0.50 -2.26
CA VAL A 134 35.93 -0.68 -3.40
C VAL A 134 36.14 0.41 -4.45
N LEU A 135 36.29 1.66 -4.02
CA LEU A 135 36.51 2.82 -4.88
C LEU A 135 37.33 3.86 -4.14
N SER A 136 38.33 4.41 -4.81
CA SER A 136 39.09 5.57 -4.35
C SER A 136 39.07 6.62 -5.46
N VAL A 137 38.57 7.79 -5.15
CA VAL A 137 38.48 8.93 -6.06
C VAL A 137 39.33 10.05 -5.49
N LYS A 138 40.19 10.65 -6.33
CA LYS A 138 41.07 11.75 -5.92
C LYS A 138 41.02 12.87 -6.95
N GLY A 139 40.75 14.09 -6.49
CA GLY A 139 40.78 15.28 -7.34
C GLY A 139 39.78 15.28 -8.49
N LEU A 140 38.63 14.62 -8.34
CA LEU A 140 37.60 14.55 -9.38
C LEU A 140 36.99 15.91 -9.62
N SER A 141 37.01 16.37 -10.89
CA SER A 141 36.39 17.64 -11.29
C SER A 141 35.61 17.44 -12.59
N LYS A 142 34.50 18.15 -12.74
CA LYS A 142 33.70 18.18 -13.94
C LYS A 142 33.15 19.55 -14.24
N ALA A 143 33.33 19.99 -15.47
CA ALA A 143 32.74 21.22 -15.99
C ALA A 143 32.10 20.99 -17.36
N PHE A 144 31.01 21.70 -17.62
CA PHE A 144 30.44 21.90 -18.95
C PHE A 144 30.43 23.43 -19.21
N PRO A 145 31.24 23.92 -20.12
CA PRO A 145 31.31 25.38 -20.36
C PRO A 145 29.92 25.98 -20.63
N PRO A 146 29.55 27.09 -19.99
CA PRO A 146 30.36 27.89 -19.04
C PRO A 146 30.28 27.46 -17.57
N GLN A 147 29.59 26.34 -17.24
CA GLN A 147 29.30 25.96 -15.87
C GLN A 147 30.25 24.87 -15.35
N THR A 148 30.87 25.12 -14.19
CA THR A 148 31.57 24.11 -13.40
C THR A 148 30.57 23.43 -12.47
N LEU A 149 30.48 22.11 -12.51
CA LEU A 149 29.58 21.35 -11.65
C LEU A 149 30.20 21.09 -10.28
N PHE A 150 31.43 20.60 -10.26
CA PHE A 150 32.22 20.35 -9.05
C PHE A 150 33.70 20.32 -9.34
N THR A 151 34.52 20.60 -8.31
CA THR A 151 36.00 20.64 -8.40
C THR A 151 36.60 19.93 -7.21
N ASP A 152 37.70 19.22 -7.43
CA ASP A 152 38.59 18.64 -6.43
C ASP A 152 37.88 17.77 -5.38
N ILE A 153 36.95 16.93 -5.81
CA ILE A 153 36.26 15.99 -4.92
C ILE A 153 37.12 14.74 -4.75
N SER A 154 37.38 14.39 -3.48
CA SER A 154 38.13 13.19 -3.13
C SER A 154 37.35 12.42 -2.08
N PHE A 155 37.18 11.09 -2.27
CA PHE A 155 36.51 10.22 -1.32
C PHE A 155 36.93 8.76 -1.55
N GLU A 156 36.70 7.94 -0.55
CA GLU A 156 36.93 6.49 -0.59
C GLU A 156 35.64 5.76 -0.21
N ILE A 157 35.41 4.60 -0.83
CA ILE A 157 34.31 3.71 -0.49
C ILE A 157 34.87 2.35 -0.10
N LYS A 158 34.52 1.87 1.07
CA LYS A 158 34.91 0.57 1.58
C LYS A 158 33.76 -0.43 1.55
N ARG A 159 34.11 -1.70 1.57
CA ARG A 159 33.11 -2.79 1.59
C ARG A 159 32.19 -2.65 2.80
N GLY A 160 30.88 -2.71 2.57
CA GLY A 160 29.84 -2.61 3.61
C GLY A 160 29.36 -1.19 3.90
N GLU A 161 29.94 -0.17 3.26
CA GLU A 161 29.43 1.20 3.35
C GLU A 161 28.21 1.40 2.44
N HIS A 162 27.23 2.15 2.94
CA HIS A 162 26.06 2.61 2.20
C HIS A 162 26.18 4.10 1.94
N ILE A 163 26.30 4.50 0.68
CA ILE A 163 26.54 5.89 0.29
C ILE A 163 25.38 6.37 -0.58
N ALA A 164 24.86 7.56 -0.28
CA ALA A 164 23.91 8.27 -1.11
C ALA A 164 24.61 9.48 -1.78
N ILE A 165 24.31 9.71 -3.05
CA ILE A 165 24.78 10.84 -3.83
C ILE A 165 23.59 11.72 -4.23
#